data_171b4bf4e75e55c736685163e501b568
#
_entry.id   171b4bf4e75e55c736685163e501b568
#
_cell.length_a   1.000
_cell.length_b   1.000
_cell.length_c   1.000
_cell.angle_alpha   90.00
_cell.angle_beta   90.00
_cell.angle_gamma   90.00
#
_symmetry.space_group_name_H-M   'P 1'
#
loop_
_entity.id
_entity.type
_entity.pdbx_description
1 polymer ?
#
loop_
_entity_poly.entity_id
_entity_poly.type
_entity_poly.pdbx_seq_one_letter_code
_entity_poly.pdbx_strand_id
1 'polypeptide(L)'
;MDEDREMSQRSDLGATGLTAAQVAERVAVGQVNDQGRQPTRTAGQILLANIATRFNAILGGLFVVIAIIGPVQDGLFGLVLVANSGIGIAQELRAKRTLDRLTVLNAPTAAVLRDGMPEQLPAAAVVLDDVVDLRPGDQVVVDGTVLSSGGLEVDESLLSGEADPVAKQPGGEVLSGSFVVAGSGRITATGVGPGS
;
A
#
# COMPACT_ATOMS: atom_id res chain seq x y z
N MET A 1 35.37 -1.97 20.33
CA MET A 1 34.46 -2.11 21.52
C MET A 1 33.02 -1.71 21.20
N ASP A 2 32.77 -0.73 20.27
CA ASP A 2 31.41 -0.43 19.80
C ASP A 2 30.92 -1.41 18.73
N GLU A 3 31.78 -1.86 17.80
CA GLU A 3 31.43 -2.87 16.78
C GLU A 3 31.03 -4.22 17.37
N ASP A 4 31.67 -4.66 18.46
CA ASP A 4 31.33 -5.91 19.14
C ASP A 4 29.96 -5.83 19.85
N ARG A 5 29.58 -4.63 20.31
CA ARG A 5 28.26 -4.40 20.92
C ARG A 5 27.16 -4.36 19.87
N GLU A 6 27.41 -3.73 18.72
CA GLU A 6 26.46 -3.70 17.61
C GLU A 6 26.23 -5.08 17.00
N MET A 7 27.30 -5.88 16.84
CA MET A 7 27.16 -7.26 16.37
C MET A 7 26.41 -8.15 17.38
N SER A 8 26.65 -7.99 18.67
CA SER A 8 25.92 -8.73 19.70
C SER A 8 24.44 -8.35 19.74
N GLN A 9 24.10 -7.06 19.60
CA GLN A 9 22.72 -6.60 19.55
C GLN A 9 21.98 -7.09 18.30
N ARG A 10 22.65 -7.09 17.13
CA ARG A 10 22.06 -7.63 15.89
C ARG A 10 21.84 -9.13 15.96
N SER A 11 22.72 -9.86 16.64
CA SER A 11 22.58 -11.31 16.87
C SER A 11 21.39 -11.62 17.79
N ASP A 12 21.20 -10.85 18.85
CA ASP A 12 20.08 -11.00 19.79
C ASP A 12 18.73 -10.62 19.15
N LEU A 13 18.70 -9.54 18.36
CA LEU A 13 17.52 -9.14 17.58
C LEU A 13 17.12 -10.22 16.57
N GLY A 14 18.09 -10.85 15.90
CA GLY A 14 17.84 -11.96 14.97
C GLY A 14 17.21 -13.19 15.63
N ALA A 15 17.43 -13.38 16.92
CA ALA A 15 16.92 -14.53 17.67
C ALA A 15 15.53 -14.30 18.28
N THR A 16 15.24 -13.10 18.78
CA THR A 16 14.03 -12.79 19.54
C THR A 16 13.13 -11.71 18.90
N GLY A 17 13.66 -10.96 17.94
CA GLY A 17 12.99 -9.78 17.38
C GLY A 17 12.86 -8.62 18.38
N LEU A 18 12.12 -7.60 18.01
CA LEU A 18 11.85 -6.43 18.84
C LEU A 18 10.91 -6.78 20.00
N THR A 19 11.14 -6.15 21.16
CA THR A 19 10.19 -6.17 22.27
C THR A 19 9.04 -5.19 22.03
N ALA A 20 7.90 -5.42 22.70
CA ALA A 20 6.74 -4.52 22.63
C ALA A 20 7.08 -3.05 22.96
N ALA A 21 8.00 -2.81 23.91
CA ALA A 21 8.47 -1.47 24.26
C ALA A 21 9.25 -0.81 23.12
N GLN A 22 10.14 -1.54 22.46
CA GLN A 22 10.91 -1.07 21.29
C GLN A 22 10.00 -0.77 20.11
N VAL A 23 9.01 -1.63 19.84
CA VAL A 23 7.99 -1.38 18.81
C VAL A 23 7.24 -0.09 19.09
N ALA A 24 6.79 0.14 20.34
CA ALA A 24 6.08 1.36 20.72
C ALA A 24 6.96 2.62 20.51
N GLU A 25 8.24 2.53 20.79
CA GLU A 25 9.21 3.60 20.53
C GLU A 25 9.32 3.91 19.05
N ARG A 26 9.48 2.89 18.17
CA ARG A 26 9.54 3.06 16.71
C ARG A 26 8.26 3.70 16.15
N VAL A 27 7.10 3.26 16.65
CA VAL A 27 5.81 3.85 16.28
C VAL A 27 5.72 5.32 16.70
N ALA A 28 6.16 5.66 17.92
CA ALA A 28 6.11 7.04 18.44
C ALA A 28 7.00 8.01 17.63
N VAL A 29 8.10 7.51 17.05
CA VAL A 29 9.03 8.30 16.21
C VAL A 29 8.60 8.29 14.72
N GLY A 30 7.53 7.55 14.37
CA GLY A 30 7.03 7.46 12.99
C GLY A 30 7.85 6.51 12.09
N GLN A 31 8.66 5.63 12.66
CA GLN A 31 9.44 4.61 11.95
C GLN A 31 8.57 3.38 11.65
N VAL A 32 7.46 3.60 10.96
CA VAL A 32 6.45 2.59 10.61
C VAL A 32 6.34 2.54 9.08
N ASN A 33 6.10 1.36 8.53
CA ASN A 33 5.91 1.15 7.11
C ASN A 33 4.52 1.62 6.62
N ASP A 34 4.11 2.82 7.06
CA ASP A 34 2.90 3.45 6.53
C ASP A 34 3.25 4.15 5.21
N GLN A 35 3.08 3.45 4.11
CA GLN A 35 3.27 3.97 2.76
C GLN A 35 2.22 5.04 2.38
N GLY A 36 1.44 5.52 3.35
CA GLY A 36 0.36 6.47 3.13
C GLY A 36 -0.66 5.88 2.16
N ARG A 37 -1.83 5.49 2.64
CA ARG A 37 -2.92 5.11 1.72
C ARG A 37 -3.06 6.23 0.70
N GLN A 38 -2.83 5.95 -0.57
CA GLN A 38 -3.14 6.92 -1.61
C GLN A 38 -4.60 7.35 -1.39
N PRO A 39 -4.85 8.63 -1.20
CA PRO A 39 -6.19 9.10 -0.87
C PRO A 39 -7.12 8.76 -2.04
N THR A 40 -7.89 7.69 -1.90
CA THR A 40 -8.96 7.39 -2.85
C THR A 40 -9.94 8.55 -2.81
N ARG A 41 -10.38 9.00 -3.99
CA ARG A 41 -11.34 10.11 -4.10
C ARG A 41 -12.50 9.92 -3.13
N THR A 42 -12.81 10.94 -2.35
CA THR A 42 -13.96 10.92 -1.46
C THR A 42 -15.27 10.95 -2.27
N ALA A 43 -16.36 10.47 -1.69
CA ALA A 43 -17.67 10.53 -2.36
C ALA A 43 -18.04 11.97 -2.78
N GLY A 44 -17.66 12.98 -2.00
CA GLY A 44 -17.84 14.40 -2.34
C GLY A 44 -17.03 14.83 -3.55
N GLN A 45 -15.79 14.38 -3.69
CA GLN A 45 -14.94 14.65 -4.87
C GLN A 45 -15.50 13.98 -6.12
N ILE A 46 -16.03 12.76 -5.99
CA ILE A 46 -16.71 12.05 -7.09
C ILE A 46 -17.94 12.83 -7.53
N LEU A 47 -18.76 13.24 -6.59
CA LEU A 47 -19.96 14.03 -6.86
C LEU A 47 -19.62 15.33 -7.60
N LEU A 48 -18.67 16.09 -7.08
CA LEU A 48 -18.23 17.35 -7.67
C LEU A 48 -17.64 17.16 -9.06
N ALA A 49 -16.79 16.14 -9.24
CA ALA A 49 -16.18 15.83 -10.54
C ALA A 49 -17.20 15.44 -11.61
N ASN A 50 -18.29 14.79 -11.24
CA ASN A 50 -19.35 14.39 -12.16
C ASN A 50 -20.35 15.53 -12.46
N ILE A 51 -20.57 16.44 -11.51
CA ILE A 51 -21.49 17.58 -11.68
C ILE A 51 -20.77 18.75 -12.36
N ALA A 52 -19.56 19.10 -11.92
CA ALA A 52 -18.82 20.26 -12.40
C ALA A 52 -18.02 19.98 -13.68
N THR A 53 -18.60 19.25 -14.63
CA THR A 53 -18.00 19.04 -15.95
C THR A 53 -18.28 20.24 -16.86
N ARG A 54 -17.36 20.52 -17.79
CA ARG A 54 -17.59 21.57 -18.82
C ARG A 54 -18.86 21.31 -19.62
N PHE A 55 -19.15 20.05 -19.90
CA PHE A 55 -20.36 19.62 -20.60
C PHE A 55 -21.62 19.98 -19.80
N ASN A 56 -21.66 19.63 -18.50
CA ASN A 56 -22.78 19.97 -17.63
C ASN A 56 -22.95 21.48 -17.43
N ALA A 57 -21.84 22.24 -17.41
CA ALA A 57 -21.90 23.70 -17.31
C ALA A 57 -22.54 24.33 -18.56
N ILE A 58 -22.19 23.86 -19.76
CA ILE A 58 -22.77 24.33 -21.02
C ILE A 58 -24.25 23.94 -21.09
N LEU A 59 -24.58 22.69 -20.79
CA LEU A 59 -25.94 22.17 -20.82
C LEU A 59 -26.82 22.85 -19.75
N GLY A 60 -26.27 23.07 -18.56
CA GLY A 60 -26.96 23.81 -17.48
C GLY A 60 -27.21 25.26 -17.82
N GLY A 61 -26.24 25.94 -18.45
CA GLY A 61 -26.42 27.28 -18.96
C GLY A 61 -27.50 27.35 -20.03
N LEU A 62 -27.50 26.43 -20.99
CA LEU A 62 -28.54 26.33 -22.02
C LEU A 62 -29.91 26.04 -21.41
N PHE A 63 -29.98 25.15 -20.42
CA PHE A 63 -31.22 24.87 -19.69
C PHE A 63 -31.77 26.08 -18.99
N VAL A 64 -30.94 26.91 -18.35
CA VAL A 64 -31.37 28.17 -17.72
C VAL A 64 -31.96 29.13 -18.75
N VAL A 65 -31.33 29.28 -19.91
CA VAL A 65 -31.83 30.13 -21.01
C VAL A 65 -33.20 29.63 -21.49
N ILE A 66 -33.31 28.32 -21.74
CA ILE A 66 -34.59 27.70 -22.18
C ILE A 66 -35.68 27.86 -21.10
N ALA A 67 -35.34 27.70 -19.82
CA ALA A 67 -36.30 27.85 -18.72
C ALA A 67 -36.87 29.29 -18.58
N ILE A 68 -36.11 30.30 -19.04
CA ILE A 68 -36.52 31.72 -18.98
C ILE A 68 -37.34 32.09 -20.20
N ILE A 69 -37.00 31.62 -21.39
CA ILE A 69 -37.50 32.10 -22.68
C ILE A 69 -38.35 31.04 -23.40
N GLY A 70 -38.15 29.77 -23.10
CA GLY A 70 -38.73 28.65 -23.84
C GLY A 70 -40.03 28.10 -23.24
N PRO A 71 -40.75 27.28 -24.01
CA PRO A 71 -41.92 26.57 -23.53
C PRO A 71 -41.52 25.47 -22.53
N VAL A 72 -42.41 25.15 -21.57
CA VAL A 72 -42.16 24.19 -20.47
C VAL A 72 -41.76 22.79 -20.97
N GLN A 73 -42.17 22.42 -22.19
CA GLN A 73 -41.86 21.16 -22.83
C GLN A 73 -40.34 21.00 -23.06
N ASP A 74 -39.64 22.10 -23.28
CA ASP A 74 -38.19 22.07 -23.50
C ASP A 74 -37.40 21.83 -22.19
N GLY A 75 -38.07 21.98 -21.03
CA GLY A 75 -37.51 21.64 -19.71
C GLY A 75 -37.18 20.16 -19.53
N LEU A 76 -37.66 19.27 -20.41
CA LEU A 76 -37.31 17.85 -20.41
C LEU A 76 -35.78 17.60 -20.60
N PHE A 77 -35.06 18.53 -21.23
CA PHE A 77 -33.60 18.48 -21.30
C PHE A 77 -32.90 18.49 -19.94
N GLY A 78 -33.49 19.21 -18.96
CA GLY A 78 -32.98 19.20 -17.59
C GLY A 78 -33.05 17.83 -16.94
N LEU A 79 -34.07 17.04 -17.24
CA LEU A 79 -34.20 15.68 -16.74
C LEU A 79 -33.09 14.77 -17.29
N VAL A 80 -32.74 14.93 -18.58
CA VAL A 80 -31.63 14.18 -19.18
C VAL A 80 -30.29 14.53 -18.51
N LEU A 81 -30.06 15.79 -18.21
CA LEU A 81 -28.85 16.23 -17.51
C LEU A 81 -28.75 15.60 -16.12
N VAL A 82 -29.83 15.62 -15.35
CA VAL A 82 -29.89 14.99 -14.02
C VAL A 82 -29.70 13.48 -14.09
N ALA A 83 -30.39 12.83 -15.04
CA ALA A 83 -30.29 11.39 -15.23
C ALA A 83 -28.85 10.97 -15.62
N ASN A 84 -28.22 11.67 -16.56
CA ASN A 84 -26.86 11.39 -17.00
C ASN A 84 -25.84 11.56 -15.86
N SER A 85 -25.94 12.64 -15.10
CA SER A 85 -25.09 12.89 -13.93
C SER A 85 -25.31 11.82 -12.84
N GLY A 86 -26.56 11.45 -12.58
CA GLY A 86 -26.92 10.41 -11.61
C GLY A 86 -26.38 9.04 -11.99
N ILE A 87 -26.46 8.66 -13.27
CA ILE A 87 -25.91 7.41 -13.78
C ILE A 87 -24.37 7.41 -13.61
N GLY A 88 -23.69 8.49 -13.99
CA GLY A 88 -22.23 8.62 -13.85
C GLY A 88 -21.79 8.46 -12.40
N ILE A 89 -22.44 9.15 -11.47
CA ILE A 89 -22.16 9.05 -10.03
C ILE A 89 -22.39 7.62 -9.52
N ALA A 90 -23.51 7.00 -9.90
CA ALA A 90 -23.82 5.63 -9.48
C ALA A 90 -22.80 4.61 -9.99
N GLN A 91 -22.33 4.74 -11.23
CA GLN A 91 -21.32 3.89 -11.81
C GLN A 91 -19.96 4.06 -11.12
N GLU A 92 -19.51 5.29 -10.86
CA GLU A 92 -18.24 5.57 -10.21
C GLU A 92 -18.24 5.12 -8.74
N LEU A 93 -19.34 5.31 -8.01
CA LEU A 93 -19.48 4.80 -6.64
C LEU A 93 -19.49 3.27 -6.58
N ARG A 94 -20.09 2.59 -7.57
CA ARG A 94 -20.03 1.13 -7.68
C ARG A 94 -18.60 0.67 -7.95
N ALA A 95 -17.92 1.26 -8.91
CA ALA A 95 -16.54 0.95 -9.24
C ALA A 95 -15.63 1.14 -8.01
N LYS A 96 -15.76 2.26 -7.31
CA LYS A 96 -15.02 2.53 -6.07
C LYS A 96 -15.25 1.44 -5.02
N ARG A 97 -16.51 1.09 -4.72
CA ARG A 97 -16.82 0.06 -3.72
C ARG A 97 -16.23 -1.31 -4.07
N THR A 98 -16.19 -1.64 -5.36
CA THR A 98 -15.58 -2.90 -5.83
C THR A 98 -14.08 -2.87 -5.64
N LEU A 99 -13.40 -1.78 -6.01
CA LEU A 99 -11.96 -1.61 -5.82
C LEU A 99 -11.58 -1.60 -4.33
N ASP A 100 -12.32 -0.87 -3.50
CA ASP A 100 -12.06 -0.81 -2.04
C ASP A 100 -12.15 -2.23 -1.41
N ARG A 101 -13.07 -3.08 -1.85
CA ARG A 101 -13.17 -4.47 -1.40
C ARG A 101 -11.98 -5.33 -1.82
N LEU A 102 -11.49 -5.17 -3.05
CA LEU A 102 -10.34 -5.93 -3.54
C LEU A 102 -9.06 -5.51 -2.83
N THR A 103 -8.89 -4.23 -2.53
CA THR A 103 -7.72 -3.71 -1.81
C THR A 103 -7.62 -4.28 -0.40
N VAL A 104 -8.75 -4.43 0.30
CA VAL A 104 -8.77 -5.03 1.65
C VAL A 104 -8.40 -6.52 1.62
N LEU A 105 -8.82 -7.26 0.58
CA LEU A 105 -8.56 -8.69 0.46
C LEU A 105 -7.11 -9.01 0.07
N ASN A 106 -6.44 -8.09 -0.62
CA ASN A 106 -5.08 -8.26 -1.13
C ASN A 106 -4.05 -7.40 -0.38
N ALA A 107 -4.38 -6.87 0.80
CA ALA A 107 -3.42 -6.12 1.58
C ALA A 107 -2.24 -7.04 1.96
N PRO A 108 -0.98 -6.68 1.59
CA PRO A 108 0.16 -7.50 1.91
C PRO A 108 0.33 -7.60 3.43
N THR A 109 0.73 -8.80 3.88
CA THR A 109 1.05 -9.08 5.27
C THR A 109 2.50 -9.54 5.38
N ALA A 110 3.09 -9.37 6.57
CA ALA A 110 4.44 -9.84 6.88
C ALA A 110 4.38 -10.74 8.12
N ALA A 111 5.15 -11.82 8.10
CA ALA A 111 5.44 -12.61 9.28
C ALA A 111 6.63 -11.98 9.99
N VAL A 112 6.41 -11.41 11.17
CA VAL A 112 7.47 -10.78 11.97
C VAL A 112 7.74 -11.56 13.25
N LEU A 113 8.96 -11.48 13.75
CA LEU A 113 9.34 -12.03 15.03
C LEU A 113 9.39 -10.89 16.05
N ARG A 114 8.56 -10.97 17.10
CA ARG A 114 8.53 -10.01 18.21
C ARG A 114 8.41 -10.75 19.53
N ASP A 115 9.17 -10.34 20.53
CA ASP A 115 9.24 -11.03 21.85
C ASP A 115 9.48 -12.55 21.74
N GLY A 116 10.24 -12.99 20.72
CA GLY A 116 10.52 -14.40 20.45
C GLY A 116 9.35 -15.17 19.81
N MET A 117 8.25 -14.53 19.47
CA MET A 117 7.06 -15.15 18.89
C MET A 117 6.83 -14.65 17.45
N PRO A 118 6.53 -15.55 16.50
CA PRO A 118 6.12 -15.14 15.16
C PRO A 118 4.70 -14.57 15.19
N GLU A 119 4.53 -13.41 14.58
CA GLU A 119 3.25 -12.71 14.47
C GLU A 119 3.00 -12.31 13.01
N GLN A 120 1.76 -12.47 12.53
CA GLN A 120 1.36 -12.03 11.20
C GLN A 120 0.75 -10.64 11.29
N LEU A 121 1.37 -9.67 10.65
CA LEU A 121 0.95 -8.27 10.67
C LEU A 121 0.64 -7.74 9.28
N PRO A 122 -0.28 -6.75 9.16
CA PRO A 122 -0.37 -5.96 7.94
C PRO A 122 0.99 -5.28 7.64
N ALA A 123 1.39 -5.21 6.38
CA ALA A 123 2.64 -4.56 5.96
C ALA A 123 2.82 -3.16 6.56
N ALA A 124 1.72 -2.40 6.68
CA ALA A 124 1.72 -1.06 7.26
C ALA A 124 2.03 -1.02 8.78
N ALA A 125 2.04 -2.15 9.47
CA ALA A 125 2.35 -2.25 10.91
C ALA A 125 3.78 -2.70 11.19
N VAL A 126 4.56 -2.99 10.14
CA VAL A 126 5.98 -3.30 10.25
C VAL A 126 6.74 -2.02 10.62
N VAL A 127 7.68 -2.12 11.55
CA VAL A 127 8.51 -0.99 12.00
C VAL A 127 9.97 -1.20 11.62
N LEU A 128 10.75 -0.14 11.69
CA LEU A 128 12.20 -0.21 11.49
C LEU A 128 12.82 -1.19 12.50
N ASP A 129 13.82 -1.95 12.07
CA ASP A 129 14.50 -3.02 12.82
C ASP A 129 13.64 -4.26 13.14
N ASP A 130 12.39 -4.36 12.64
CA ASP A 130 11.63 -5.61 12.74
C ASP A 130 12.37 -6.76 12.03
N VAL A 131 12.29 -7.94 12.61
CA VAL A 131 12.78 -9.17 12.01
C VAL A 131 11.62 -9.82 11.26
N VAL A 132 11.76 -9.93 9.94
CA VAL A 132 10.73 -10.49 9.05
C VAL A 132 11.15 -11.85 8.57
N ASP A 133 10.30 -12.86 8.75
CA ASP A 133 10.44 -14.20 8.18
C ASP A 133 9.93 -14.18 6.73
N LEU A 134 10.73 -14.66 5.78
CA LEU A 134 10.41 -14.75 4.36
C LEU A 134 10.28 -16.21 3.92
N ARG A 135 9.21 -16.51 3.19
CA ARG A 135 8.90 -17.84 2.63
C ARG A 135 8.51 -17.74 1.16
N PRO A 136 8.60 -18.84 0.40
CA PRO A 136 8.19 -18.84 -1.00
C PRO A 136 6.74 -18.36 -1.18
N GLY A 137 6.54 -17.39 -2.08
CA GLY A 137 5.27 -16.73 -2.35
C GLY A 137 5.03 -15.45 -1.55
N ASP A 138 5.86 -15.14 -0.55
CA ASP A 138 5.74 -13.89 0.19
C ASP A 138 6.22 -12.71 -0.65
N GLN A 139 5.54 -11.59 -0.51
CA GLN A 139 6.03 -10.30 -0.98
C GLN A 139 6.92 -9.68 0.10
N VAL A 140 8.09 -9.19 -0.29
CA VAL A 140 8.94 -8.37 0.57
C VAL A 140 8.27 -7.01 0.72
N VAL A 141 7.87 -6.68 1.95
CA VAL A 141 7.04 -5.48 2.22
C VAL A 141 7.85 -4.28 2.72
N VAL A 142 9.12 -4.47 3.04
CA VAL A 142 10.06 -3.44 3.53
C VAL A 142 11.45 -3.72 2.96
N ASP A 143 12.26 -2.69 2.79
CA ASP A 143 13.68 -2.89 2.51
C ASP A 143 14.36 -3.51 3.72
N GLY A 144 15.28 -4.43 3.48
CA GLY A 144 15.92 -5.13 4.57
C GLY A 144 17.27 -5.73 4.24
N THR A 145 17.99 -6.08 5.30
CA THR A 145 19.24 -6.84 5.20
C THR A 145 19.01 -8.28 5.65
N VAL A 146 19.49 -9.22 4.88
CA VAL A 146 19.37 -10.66 5.17
C VAL A 146 20.17 -11.02 6.41
N LEU A 147 19.50 -11.58 7.42
CA LEU A 147 20.11 -12.13 8.63
C LEU A 147 20.50 -13.60 8.45
N SER A 148 19.59 -14.37 7.83
CA SER A 148 19.81 -15.79 7.55
C SER A 148 19.17 -16.18 6.24
N SER A 149 19.77 -17.11 5.52
CA SER A 149 19.30 -17.63 4.24
C SER A 149 19.32 -19.14 4.24
N GLY A 150 18.18 -19.75 3.94
CA GLY A 150 18.04 -21.18 3.62
C GLY A 150 17.79 -21.34 2.12
N GLY A 151 18.72 -20.84 1.29
CA GLY A 151 18.58 -20.83 -0.17
C GLY A 151 17.57 -19.79 -0.65
N LEU A 152 17.51 -18.64 0.01
CA LEU A 152 16.59 -17.56 -0.33
C LEU A 152 16.88 -17.01 -1.73
N GLU A 153 15.90 -17.11 -2.62
CA GLU A 153 15.91 -16.51 -3.95
C GLU A 153 14.74 -15.55 -4.10
N VAL A 154 15.03 -14.36 -4.62
CA VAL A 154 14.06 -13.24 -4.71
C VAL A 154 13.97 -12.77 -6.15
N ASP A 155 12.75 -12.64 -6.65
CA ASP A 155 12.43 -12.00 -7.92
C ASP A 155 12.34 -10.49 -7.73
N GLU A 156 13.27 -9.77 -8.31
CA GLU A 156 13.36 -8.30 -8.30
C GLU A 156 12.98 -7.69 -9.67
N SER A 157 12.35 -8.47 -10.55
CA SER A 157 12.03 -8.05 -11.93
C SER A 157 11.17 -6.79 -12.02
N LEU A 158 10.28 -6.58 -11.06
CA LEU A 158 9.46 -5.37 -11.00
C LEU A 158 10.27 -4.10 -10.70
N LEU A 159 11.45 -4.24 -10.11
CA LEU A 159 12.32 -3.12 -9.71
C LEU A 159 13.48 -2.94 -10.70
N SER A 160 14.15 -4.04 -11.07
CA SER A 160 15.34 -4.04 -11.94
C SER A 160 15.01 -4.21 -13.43
N GLY A 161 13.84 -4.82 -13.73
CA GLY A 161 13.49 -5.24 -15.09
C GLY A 161 14.17 -6.54 -15.54
N GLU A 162 14.99 -7.18 -14.68
CA GLU A 162 15.66 -8.45 -14.94
C GLU A 162 14.82 -9.60 -14.43
N ALA A 163 14.54 -10.60 -15.26
CA ALA A 163 13.61 -11.70 -14.94
C ALA A 163 14.24 -12.85 -14.13
N ASP A 164 15.56 -12.87 -13.98
CA ASP A 164 16.24 -13.95 -13.29
C ASP A 164 16.21 -13.73 -11.76
N PRO A 165 15.76 -14.73 -10.97
CA PRO A 165 15.78 -14.65 -9.52
C PRO A 165 17.21 -14.48 -8.96
N VAL A 166 17.33 -13.63 -7.96
CA VAL A 166 18.60 -13.31 -7.31
C VAL A 166 18.74 -14.09 -5.99
N ALA A 167 19.78 -14.90 -5.88
CA ALA A 167 20.11 -15.61 -4.63
C ALA A 167 20.62 -14.60 -3.59
N LYS A 168 20.00 -14.58 -2.41
CA LYS A 168 20.34 -13.68 -1.31
C LYS A 168 21.09 -14.41 -0.20
N GLN A 169 22.22 -13.85 0.20
CA GLN A 169 23.07 -14.37 1.26
C GLN A 169 22.98 -13.46 2.50
N PRO A 170 23.34 -13.96 3.69
CA PRO A 170 23.43 -13.13 4.89
C PRO A 170 24.29 -11.88 4.64
N GLY A 171 23.79 -10.71 5.06
CA GLY A 171 24.37 -9.40 4.79
C GLY A 171 23.96 -8.77 3.44
N GLY A 172 23.29 -9.52 2.56
CA GLY A 172 22.75 -9.00 1.30
C GLY A 172 21.49 -8.16 1.52
N GLU A 173 21.24 -7.22 0.62
CA GLU A 173 20.04 -6.37 0.63
C GLU A 173 18.87 -7.05 -0.09
N VAL A 174 17.67 -6.83 0.40
CA VAL A 174 16.39 -7.22 -0.22
C VAL A 174 15.51 -5.99 -0.28
N LEU A 175 14.91 -5.76 -1.44
CA LEU A 175 14.13 -4.56 -1.70
C LEU A 175 12.62 -4.82 -1.59
N SER A 176 11.91 -3.85 -1.04
CA SER A 176 10.46 -3.82 -0.97
C SER A 176 9.86 -3.91 -2.37
N GLY A 177 8.76 -4.66 -2.51
CA GLY A 177 8.10 -4.89 -3.80
C GLY A 177 8.57 -6.15 -4.54
N SER A 178 9.68 -6.78 -4.13
CA SER A 178 10.15 -8.05 -4.67
C SER A 178 9.35 -9.25 -4.10
N PHE A 179 9.51 -10.43 -4.72
CA PHE A 179 8.83 -11.66 -4.32
C PHE A 179 9.81 -12.80 -4.04
N VAL A 180 9.56 -13.56 -2.98
CA VAL A 180 10.32 -14.76 -2.69
C VAL A 180 9.88 -15.90 -3.61
N VAL A 181 10.77 -16.41 -4.44
CA VAL A 181 10.48 -17.49 -5.40
C VAL A 181 10.92 -18.86 -4.91
N ALA A 182 12.00 -18.91 -4.12
CA ALA A 182 12.50 -20.17 -3.56
C ALA A 182 13.21 -19.96 -2.22
N GLY A 183 13.39 -21.05 -1.47
CA GLY A 183 14.07 -21.04 -0.19
C GLY A 183 13.31 -20.29 0.90
N SER A 184 14.02 -19.92 1.95
CA SER A 184 13.48 -19.12 3.06
C SER A 184 14.59 -18.31 3.70
N GLY A 185 14.24 -17.26 4.42
CA GLY A 185 15.23 -16.43 5.10
C GLY A 185 14.60 -15.51 6.14
N ARG A 186 15.45 -14.83 6.88
CA ARG A 186 15.10 -13.73 7.78
C ARG A 186 15.79 -12.47 7.33
N ILE A 187 15.10 -11.38 7.39
CA ILE A 187 15.64 -10.05 7.15
C ILE A 187 15.38 -9.13 8.34
N THR A 188 16.26 -8.15 8.53
CA THR A 188 15.96 -6.99 9.39
C THR A 188 15.49 -5.85 8.52
N ALA A 189 14.37 -5.21 8.87
CA ALA A 189 13.85 -4.04 8.18
C ALA A 189 14.82 -2.85 8.34
N THR A 190 15.37 -2.36 7.23
CA THR A 190 16.31 -1.22 7.20
C THR A 190 15.69 0.03 6.60
N GLY A 191 14.58 -0.11 5.87
CA GLY A 191 13.80 0.99 5.31
C GLY A 191 12.31 0.73 5.52
N VAL A 192 11.56 1.76 5.95
CA VAL A 192 10.12 1.71 6.15
C VAL A 192 9.47 2.99 5.63
N GLY A 193 8.20 2.90 5.22
CA GLY A 193 7.44 4.06 4.75
C GLY A 193 7.66 4.40 3.28
N PRO A 194 7.37 5.66 2.86
CA PRO A 194 7.36 6.05 1.45
C PRO A 194 8.73 6.05 0.76
N GLY A 195 9.80 5.80 1.48
CA GLY A 195 11.19 5.82 0.97
C GLY A 195 11.82 4.43 0.87
N SER A 196 11.06 3.38 1.17
CA SER A 196 11.51 1.99 1.00
C SER A 196 11.07 1.43 -0.33
#